data_ab36ff11b62f0dc5ec36e9f3fd0447b7
#
_entry.id   ab36ff11b62f0dc5ec36e9f3fd0447b7
#
_cell.length_a   1.000
_cell.length_b   1.000
_cell.length_c   1.000
_cell.angle_alpha   90.00
_cell.angle_beta   90.00
_cell.angle_gamma   90.00
#
_symmetry.space_group_name_H-M   'P 1'
#
loop_
_entity.id
_entity.type
_entity.pdbx_description
1 polymer ?
#
loop_
_entity_poly.entity_id
_entity_poly.type
_entity_poly.pdbx_seq_one_letter_code
_entity_poly.pdbx_strand_id
1 'polypeptide(L)'
;MSVRKRNREVRHPQRKRAAKAKANAREAVVLLEHARELIAEDDAGQPALKHVRAAIDEAEGRATMLEDWYRRTYSSPAEENLPR
;
A
#
# COMPACT_ATOMS: atom_id res chain seq x y z
N MET A 1 -17.72 -29.76 -7.78
CA MET A 1 -16.54 -29.75 -6.94
C MET A 1 -15.44 -28.90 -7.50
N SER A 2 -15.14 -29.07 -8.77
CA SER A 2 -14.12 -28.23 -9.41
C SER A 2 -14.48 -26.76 -9.35
N VAL A 3 -15.77 -26.47 -9.49
CA VAL A 3 -16.22 -25.08 -9.49
C VAL A 3 -15.91 -24.43 -8.16
N ARG A 4 -16.14 -25.13 -7.08
CA ARG A 4 -15.87 -24.60 -5.76
C ARG A 4 -14.40 -24.31 -5.57
N LYS A 5 -13.56 -25.22 -5.99
CA LYS A 5 -12.12 -25.02 -5.91
C LYS A 5 -11.69 -23.83 -6.74
N ARG A 6 -12.25 -23.71 -7.92
CA ARG A 6 -11.92 -22.58 -8.79
C ARG A 6 -12.26 -21.25 -8.15
N ASN A 7 -13.43 -21.20 -7.53
CA ASN A 7 -13.85 -19.96 -6.89
C ASN A 7 -12.88 -19.56 -5.77
N ARG A 8 -12.45 -20.54 -5.01
CA ARG A 8 -11.48 -20.28 -3.96
C ARG A 8 -10.17 -19.77 -4.53
N GLU A 9 -9.72 -20.41 -5.59
CA GLU A 9 -8.46 -20.03 -6.21
C GLU A 9 -8.53 -18.62 -6.77
N VAL A 10 -9.67 -18.26 -7.30
CA VAL A 10 -9.83 -16.90 -7.83
C VAL A 10 -9.79 -15.88 -6.71
N ARG A 11 -10.44 -16.16 -5.58
CA ARG A 11 -10.46 -15.20 -4.48
C ARG A 11 -9.09 -15.01 -3.86
N HIS A 12 -8.38 -16.09 -3.64
CA HIS A 12 -7.07 -16.02 -3.00
C HIS A 12 -6.08 -15.17 -3.79
N PRO A 13 -5.95 -15.39 -5.10
CA PRO A 13 -5.01 -14.57 -5.87
C PRO A 13 -5.36 -13.09 -5.85
N GLN A 14 -6.64 -12.76 -5.90
CA GLN A 14 -7.04 -11.36 -5.88
C GLN A 14 -6.70 -10.70 -4.56
N ARG A 15 -6.97 -11.39 -3.47
CA ARG A 15 -6.65 -10.85 -2.16
C ARG A 15 -5.15 -10.71 -1.97
N LYS A 16 -4.40 -11.69 -2.44
CA LYS A 16 -2.95 -11.63 -2.34
C LYS A 16 -2.39 -10.47 -3.15
N ARG A 17 -2.94 -10.24 -4.34
CA ARG A 17 -2.49 -9.12 -5.16
C ARG A 17 -2.79 -7.81 -4.48
N ALA A 18 -3.97 -7.70 -3.90
CA ALA A 18 -4.35 -6.48 -3.21
C ALA A 18 -3.47 -6.24 -1.99
N ALA A 19 -3.17 -7.31 -1.25
CA ALA A 19 -2.30 -7.19 -0.09
C ALA A 19 -0.89 -6.78 -0.52
N LYS A 20 -0.41 -7.35 -1.61
CA LYS A 20 0.92 -7.02 -2.11
C LYS A 20 0.96 -5.59 -2.62
N ALA A 21 -0.08 -5.15 -3.32
CA ALA A 21 -0.13 -3.78 -3.80
C ALA A 21 -0.13 -2.81 -2.63
N LYS A 22 -0.88 -3.13 -1.60
CA LYS A 22 -0.92 -2.30 -0.40
C LYS A 22 0.45 -2.22 0.26
N ALA A 23 1.10 -3.37 0.42
CA ALA A 23 2.41 -3.43 1.04
C ALA A 23 3.45 -2.69 0.20
N ASN A 24 3.40 -2.89 -1.12
CA ASN A 24 4.34 -2.21 -2.01
C ASN A 24 4.17 -0.70 -1.96
N ALA A 25 2.94 -0.24 -1.87
CA ALA A 25 2.70 1.19 -1.82
C ALA A 25 3.28 1.78 -0.55
N ARG A 26 3.13 1.11 0.58
CA ARG A 26 3.67 1.60 1.85
C ARG A 26 5.20 1.52 1.84
N GLU A 27 5.76 0.47 1.26
CA GLU A 27 7.21 0.36 1.16
C GLU A 27 7.77 1.48 0.28
N ALA A 28 7.07 1.84 -0.79
CA ALA A 28 7.52 2.94 -1.63
C ALA A 28 7.60 4.23 -0.85
N VAL A 29 6.65 4.48 0.06
CA VAL A 29 6.70 5.67 0.90
C VAL A 29 7.95 5.65 1.76
N VAL A 30 8.26 4.51 2.37
CA VAL A 30 9.43 4.40 3.22
C VAL A 30 10.70 4.66 2.43
N LEU A 31 10.80 4.09 1.24
CA LEU A 31 11.98 4.28 0.41
C LEU A 31 12.11 5.73 -0.05
N LEU A 32 11.01 6.38 -0.35
CA LEU A 32 11.04 7.78 -0.73
C LEU A 32 11.45 8.66 0.43
N GLU A 33 10.99 8.35 1.64
CA GLU A 33 11.40 9.09 2.82
C GLU A 33 12.89 8.93 3.07
N HIS A 34 13.41 7.74 2.87
CA HIS A 34 14.83 7.52 3.01
C HIS A 34 15.62 8.29 1.96
N ALA A 35 15.13 8.29 0.72
CA ALA A 35 15.75 9.07 -0.34
C ALA A 35 15.74 10.55 -0.01
N ARG A 36 14.65 11.03 0.56
CA ARG A 36 14.57 12.44 0.96
C ARG A 36 15.66 12.79 1.96
N GLU A 37 15.89 11.90 2.93
CA GLU A 37 16.92 12.17 3.93
C GLU A 37 18.30 12.23 3.29
N LEU A 38 18.58 11.33 2.37
CA LEU A 38 19.86 11.32 1.70
C LEU A 38 20.08 12.59 0.87
N ILE A 39 19.04 12.98 0.15
CA ILE A 39 19.13 14.18 -0.69
C ILE A 39 19.28 15.43 0.16
N ALA A 40 18.63 15.45 1.32
CA ALA A 40 18.68 16.62 2.18
C ALA A 40 20.06 16.87 2.76
N GLU A 41 20.92 15.87 2.76
CA GLU A 41 22.28 16.04 3.25
C GLU A 41 23.15 16.82 2.28
N ASP A 42 22.69 17.01 1.07
CA ASP A 42 23.44 17.68 0.02
C ASP A 42 22.75 18.99 -0.35
N ASP A 43 23.46 20.11 -0.17
CA ASP A 43 22.88 21.40 -0.50
C ASP A 43 22.46 21.48 -1.96
N ALA A 44 23.18 20.83 -2.84
CA ALA A 44 22.87 20.83 -4.25
C ALA A 44 21.58 20.03 -4.55
N GLY A 45 21.11 19.27 -3.59
CA GLY A 45 19.91 18.47 -3.76
C GLY A 45 18.61 19.23 -3.53
N GLN A 46 18.66 20.52 -3.21
CA GLN A 46 17.44 21.26 -2.89
C GLN A 46 16.36 21.20 -3.97
N PRO A 47 16.70 21.38 -5.27
CA PRO A 47 15.67 21.26 -6.29
C PRO A 47 15.04 19.87 -6.34
N ALA A 48 15.83 18.82 -6.11
CA ALA A 48 15.32 17.46 -6.12
C ALA A 48 14.42 17.20 -4.92
N LEU A 49 14.73 17.83 -3.78
CA LEU A 49 13.89 17.66 -2.57
C LEU A 49 12.45 18.06 -2.82
N LYS A 50 12.24 19.11 -3.58
CA LYS A 50 10.89 19.58 -3.86
C LYS A 50 10.11 18.49 -4.57
N HIS A 51 10.71 17.83 -5.54
CA HIS A 51 10.04 16.77 -6.29
C HIS A 51 9.85 15.52 -5.46
N VAL A 52 10.84 15.20 -4.63
CA VAL A 52 10.71 14.04 -3.75
C VAL A 52 9.60 14.24 -2.74
N ARG A 53 9.49 15.43 -2.18
CA ARG A 53 8.40 15.70 -1.23
C ARG A 53 7.05 15.56 -1.89
N ALA A 54 6.91 16.05 -3.11
CA ALA A 54 5.65 15.87 -3.84
C ALA A 54 5.36 14.41 -4.10
N ALA A 55 6.41 13.64 -4.44
CA ALA A 55 6.25 12.22 -4.68
C ALA A 55 5.83 11.48 -3.40
N ILE A 56 6.40 11.88 -2.27
CA ILE A 56 6.03 11.28 -0.99
C ILE A 56 4.55 11.55 -0.69
N ASP A 57 4.09 12.77 -0.89
CA ASP A 57 2.69 13.09 -0.63
C ASP A 57 1.76 12.24 -1.49
N GLU A 58 2.09 12.10 -2.77
CA GLU A 58 1.27 11.27 -3.65
C GLU A 58 1.33 9.81 -3.28
N ALA A 59 2.53 9.31 -2.99
CA ALA A 59 2.70 7.91 -2.63
C ALA A 59 1.99 7.59 -1.32
N GLU A 60 2.06 8.51 -0.37
CA GLU A 60 1.41 8.31 0.91
C GLU A 60 -0.11 8.31 0.76
N GLY A 61 -0.63 9.22 -0.06
CA GLY A 61 -2.05 9.23 -0.33
C GLY A 61 -2.52 7.93 -0.96
N ARG A 62 -1.73 7.42 -1.90
CA ARG A 62 -2.08 6.16 -2.53
C ARG A 62 -2.00 4.99 -1.55
N ALA A 63 -0.96 4.96 -0.73
CA ALA A 63 -0.81 3.88 0.24
C ALA A 63 -1.98 3.88 1.22
N THR A 64 -2.34 5.05 1.73
CA THR A 64 -3.46 5.18 2.65
C THR A 64 -4.76 4.74 2.00
N MET A 65 -4.96 5.13 0.74
CA MET A 65 -6.17 4.75 0.02
C MET A 65 -6.24 3.24 -0.18
N LEU A 66 -5.13 2.63 -0.53
CA LEU A 66 -5.10 1.18 -0.73
C LEU A 66 -5.30 0.43 0.58
N GLU A 67 -4.71 0.93 1.67
CA GLU A 67 -4.88 0.31 2.97
C GLU A 67 -6.32 0.38 3.42
N ASP A 68 -6.95 1.53 3.21
CA ASP A 68 -8.34 1.73 3.58
C ASP A 68 -9.26 0.87 2.71
N TRP A 69 -8.99 0.86 1.41
CA TRP A 69 -9.78 0.06 0.49
C TRP A 69 -9.66 -1.43 0.82
N TYR A 70 -8.45 -1.89 1.12
CA TYR A 70 -8.23 -3.29 1.45
C TYR A 70 -9.02 -3.68 2.70
N ARG A 71 -8.95 -2.83 3.72
CA ARG A 71 -9.66 -3.10 4.96
C ARG A 71 -11.16 -3.19 4.72
N ARG A 72 -11.70 -2.26 3.95
CA ARG A 72 -13.13 -2.27 3.70
C ARG A 72 -13.58 -3.42 2.82
N THR A 73 -12.72 -3.86 1.95
CA THR A 73 -13.06 -4.91 0.99
C THR A 73 -12.94 -6.30 1.60
N TYR A 74 -11.89 -6.53 2.37
CA TYR A 74 -11.57 -7.87 2.82
C TYR A 74 -11.75 -8.10 4.31
N SER A 75 -12.00 -7.06 5.08
CA SER A 75 -12.29 -7.19 6.50
C SER A 75 -13.72 -6.74 6.72
N SER A 76 -14.66 -7.67 6.59
CA SER A 76 -16.06 -7.32 6.73
C SER A 76 -16.38 -7.01 8.20
N PRO A 77 -17.36 -6.15 8.43
CA PRO A 77 -17.82 -5.87 9.79
C PRO A 77 -18.25 -7.14 10.53
N ALA A 78 -18.80 -8.10 9.81
CA ALA A 78 -19.22 -9.36 10.42
C ALA A 78 -18.02 -10.09 11.00
N GLU A 79 -16.89 -10.07 10.30
CA GLU A 79 -15.68 -10.70 10.81
C GLU A 79 -15.16 -10.00 12.04
N GLU A 80 -15.23 -8.68 12.02
CA GLU A 80 -14.76 -7.90 13.16
C GLU A 80 -15.61 -8.11 14.38
N ASN A 81 -16.89 -8.37 14.17
CA ASN A 81 -17.82 -8.54 15.26
C ASN A 81 -17.95 -9.97 15.76
N LEU A 82 -17.24 -10.89 15.12
CA LEU A 82 -17.26 -12.27 15.57
C LEU A 82 -16.70 -12.37 16.98
N PRO A 83 -17.25 -13.27 17.78
CA PRO A 83 -16.71 -13.48 19.11
C PRO A 83 -15.24 -13.88 19.03
N ARG A 84 -14.48 -13.32 19.91
CA ARG A 84 -13.06 -13.55 19.87
C ARG A 84 -12.57 -14.26 21.09
#